data_c24a34d2aff65b8a482b36394dba5e6e
#
_entry.id   c24a34d2aff65b8a482b36394dba5e6e
#
_cell.length_a   1.000
_cell.length_b   1.000
_cell.length_c   1.000
_cell.angle_alpha   90.00
_cell.angle_beta   90.00
_cell.angle_gamma   90.00
#
_symmetry.space_group_name_H-M   'P 1'
#
loop_
_entity.id
_entity.type
_entity.pdbx_description
1 polymer ?
#
loop_
_entity_poly.entity_id
_entity_poly.type
_entity_poly.pdbx_seq_one_letter_code
_entity_poly.pdbx_strand_id
1 'polypeptide(L)'
;MRPALECRCSMAAAKTYPVTPDGRYFVVNGRLWRKTNPGLTEDFRTYWVAELMSARRRLGVESRSGDGPAVEAARSAVDVAKRALGERGPVWWTDGEPDLNRRMVTATSYKDWYEALQIRE
;
A
#
# COMPACT_ATOMS: atom_id res chain seq x y z
N MET A 1 -1.93 21.17 -15.45
CA MET A 1 -2.38 20.67 -15.50
C MET A 1 -2.51 19.93 -15.54
N ARG A 2 -2.19 19.73 -15.35
CA ARG A 2 -2.38 18.97 -15.25
C ARG A 2 -2.48 18.07 -15.62
N PRO A 3 -2.20 17.83 -15.71
CA PRO A 3 -2.47 16.95 -16.05
C PRO A 3 -2.78 15.91 -16.04
N ALA A 4 -2.69 15.54 -16.24
CA ALA A 4 -3.21 14.75 -16.32
C ALA A 4 -2.90 13.86 -16.20
N LEU A 5 -2.37 13.99 -15.96
CA LEU A 5 -2.31 13.38 -15.90
C LEU A 5 -2.30 12.56 -15.63
N GLU A 6 -2.13 12.50 -15.40
CA GLU A 6 -2.38 11.96 -15.14
C GLU A 6 -2.69 10.98 -15.10
N CYS A 7 -2.61 10.66 -14.95
CA CYS A 7 -3.09 9.88 -14.85
C CYS A 7 -3.18 9.11 -14.69
N ARG A 8 -3.01 8.83 -14.58
CA ARG A 8 -3.21 8.21 -14.31
C ARG A 8 -3.19 7.27 -13.80
N CYS A 9 -2.66 7.05 -13.53
CA CYS A 9 -2.71 6.26 -13.00
C CYS A 9 -2.77 6.02 -12.21
N SER A 10 -2.36 6.20 -12.03
CA SER A 10 -2.41 6.08 -11.20
C SER A 10 -3.02 6.26 -10.67
N MET A 11 -3.16 6.10 -11.21
CA MET A 11 -3.99 6.27 -10.54
C MET A 11 -4.05 6.41 -9.20
N ALA A 12 -3.77 5.57 -8.64
CA ALA A 12 -3.57 5.76 -7.22
C ALA A 12 -2.95 7.09 -6.95
N ALA A 13 -2.18 7.54 -7.86
CA ALA A 13 -1.53 8.83 -7.72
C ALA A 13 -2.53 9.97 -7.65
N ALA A 14 -3.74 9.76 -8.17
CA ALA A 14 -4.75 10.81 -8.16
C ALA A 14 -5.28 11.10 -6.76
N LYS A 15 -5.14 10.16 -5.82
CA LYS A 15 -5.64 10.35 -4.47
C LYS A 15 -4.49 10.50 -3.50
N THR A 16 -4.60 11.50 -2.65
CA THR A 16 -3.62 11.72 -1.60
C THR A 16 -4.22 11.27 -0.28
N TYR A 17 -3.62 10.27 0.32
CA TYR A 17 -4.07 9.77 1.61
C TYR A 17 -3.19 10.34 2.71
N PRO A 18 -3.78 10.60 3.90
CA PRO A 18 -2.96 11.06 5.02
C PRO A 18 -1.88 10.05 5.37
N VAL A 19 -0.69 10.55 5.64
CA VAL A 19 0.45 9.72 6.04
C VAL A 19 0.73 10.02 7.50
N THR A 20 0.98 8.97 8.31
CA THR A 20 1.27 9.17 9.73
C THR A 20 2.55 9.99 9.88
N PRO A 21 2.68 10.71 11.04
CA PRO A 21 3.84 11.61 11.22
C PRO A 21 5.19 10.89 11.11
N ASP A 22 5.25 9.61 11.45
CA ASP A 22 6.49 8.84 11.38
C ASP A 22 6.73 8.24 9.99
N GLY A 23 5.79 8.43 9.06
CA GLY A 23 5.97 7.96 7.69
C GLY A 23 5.76 6.47 7.46
N ARG A 24 5.22 5.75 8.44
CA ARG A 24 5.10 4.29 8.35
C ARG A 24 3.83 3.81 7.68
N TYR A 25 2.75 4.57 7.82
CA TYR A 25 1.44 4.16 7.31
C TYR A 25 0.75 5.30 6.58
N PHE A 26 -0.17 4.94 5.71
CA PHE A 26 -1.13 5.89 5.19
C PHE A 26 -2.52 5.38 5.58
N VAL A 27 -3.52 6.26 5.56
CA VAL A 27 -4.86 5.94 6.04
C VAL A 27 -5.84 5.94 4.88
N VAL A 28 -6.59 4.84 4.74
CA VAL A 28 -7.68 4.72 3.78
C VAL A 28 -8.90 4.21 4.52
N ASN A 29 -9.97 4.98 4.49
CA ASN A 29 -11.22 4.61 5.16
C ASN A 29 -11.02 4.29 6.64
N GLY A 30 -10.15 5.06 7.29
CA GLY A 30 -9.89 4.93 8.72
C GLY A 30 -8.99 3.77 9.11
N ARG A 31 -8.42 3.06 8.15
CA ARG A 31 -7.49 1.96 8.43
C ARG A 31 -6.08 2.34 8.03
N LEU A 32 -5.14 1.83 8.79
CA LEU A 32 -3.72 2.02 8.51
C LEU A 32 -3.25 0.99 7.49
N TRP A 33 -2.46 1.45 6.52
CA TRP A 33 -1.83 0.57 5.54
C TRP A 33 -0.35 0.90 5.50
N ARG A 34 0.48 -0.13 5.64
CA ARG A 34 1.93 0.07 5.73
C ARG A 34 2.48 0.60 4.39
N LYS A 35 3.33 1.60 4.48
CA LYS A 35 3.96 2.19 3.32
C LYS A 35 5.12 1.34 2.83
N THR A 36 5.50 1.55 1.59
CA THR A 36 6.67 0.93 0.99
C THR A 36 7.92 1.29 1.81
N ASN A 37 8.83 0.33 1.95
CA ASN A 37 10.09 0.54 2.65
C ASN A 37 10.88 1.67 1.98
N PRO A 38 11.16 2.78 2.69
CA PRO A 38 11.90 3.90 2.09
C PRO A 38 13.38 3.61 1.89
N GLY A 39 13.90 2.52 2.47
CA GLY A 39 15.30 2.16 2.34
C GLY A 39 15.65 1.38 1.08
N LEU A 40 14.65 1.05 0.25
CA LEU A 40 14.92 0.31 -0.98
C LEU A 40 15.58 1.21 -2.01
N THR A 41 16.49 0.60 -2.82
CA THR A 41 17.03 1.35 -3.95
C THR A 41 15.91 1.66 -4.92
N GLU A 42 16.12 2.70 -5.72
CA GLU A 42 15.11 3.08 -6.70
C GLU A 42 14.89 1.98 -7.73
N ASP A 43 15.95 1.33 -8.18
CA ASP A 43 15.85 0.25 -9.16
C ASP A 43 15.05 -0.92 -8.60
N PHE A 44 15.33 -1.31 -7.37
CA PHE A 44 14.63 -2.43 -6.73
C PHE A 44 13.14 -2.09 -6.57
N ARG A 45 12.85 -0.89 -6.09
CA ARG A 45 11.47 -0.46 -5.91
C ARG A 45 10.72 -0.40 -7.24
N THR A 46 11.34 0.17 -8.26
CA THR A 46 10.73 0.28 -9.59
C THR A 46 10.38 -1.10 -10.15
N TYR A 47 11.31 -2.04 -10.00
CA TYR A 47 11.09 -3.39 -10.48
C TYR A 47 9.87 -4.03 -9.80
N TRP A 48 9.82 -3.96 -8.46
CA TRP A 48 8.77 -4.64 -7.73
C TRP A 48 7.42 -3.92 -7.83
N VAL A 49 7.42 -2.60 -8.01
CA VAL A 49 6.17 -1.89 -8.28
C VAL A 49 5.61 -2.35 -9.62
N ALA A 50 6.45 -2.51 -10.63
CA ALA A 50 6.00 -3.01 -11.92
C ALA A 50 5.46 -4.43 -11.82
N GLU A 51 6.13 -5.28 -11.05
CA GLU A 51 5.66 -6.65 -10.82
C GLU A 51 4.32 -6.67 -10.10
N LEU A 52 4.15 -5.79 -9.11
CA LEU A 52 2.89 -5.70 -8.38
C LEU A 52 1.75 -5.28 -9.31
N MET A 53 1.98 -4.28 -10.15
CA MET A 53 0.96 -3.83 -11.09
C MET A 53 0.59 -4.92 -12.07
N SER A 54 1.58 -5.66 -12.57
CA SER A 54 1.34 -6.78 -13.48
C SER A 54 0.52 -7.86 -12.80
N ALA A 55 0.87 -8.19 -11.56
CA ALA A 55 0.16 -9.24 -10.81
C ALA A 55 -1.28 -8.83 -10.53
N ARG A 56 -1.51 -7.56 -10.22
CA ARG A 56 -2.87 -7.06 -9.99
C ARG A 56 -3.73 -7.15 -11.24
N ARG A 57 -3.14 -6.79 -12.39
CA ARG A 57 -3.88 -6.91 -13.64
C ARG A 57 -4.25 -8.36 -13.92
N ARG A 58 -3.30 -9.27 -13.70
CA ARG A 58 -3.55 -10.69 -13.91
C ARG A 58 -4.64 -11.20 -12.97
N LEU A 59 -4.58 -10.78 -11.71
CA LEU A 59 -5.59 -11.17 -10.72
C LEU A 59 -6.98 -10.73 -11.18
N GLY A 60 -7.10 -9.51 -11.71
CA GLY A 60 -8.38 -9.02 -12.20
C GLY A 60 -8.89 -9.86 -13.36
N VAL A 61 -8.00 -10.20 -14.30
CA VAL A 61 -8.39 -11.02 -15.46
C VAL A 61 -8.81 -12.42 -15.03
N GLU A 62 -8.00 -13.06 -14.19
CA GLU A 62 -8.26 -14.44 -13.80
C GLU A 62 -9.46 -14.55 -12.87
N SER A 63 -9.73 -13.52 -12.06
CA SER A 63 -10.92 -13.52 -11.22
C SER A 63 -12.19 -13.54 -12.08
N ARG A 64 -12.16 -12.85 -13.22
CA ARG A 64 -13.29 -12.84 -14.13
C ARG A 64 -13.43 -14.15 -14.91
N SER A 65 -12.32 -14.83 -15.17
CA SER A 65 -12.36 -16.11 -15.91
C SER A 65 -12.82 -17.27 -15.04
N GLY A 66 -12.70 -17.14 -13.72
CA GLY A 66 -13.12 -18.19 -12.81
C GLY A 66 -12.14 -19.34 -12.67
N ASP A 67 -10.91 -19.19 -13.17
CA ASP A 67 -9.88 -20.22 -13.07
C ASP A 67 -9.24 -20.15 -11.70
N GLY A 68 -9.60 -21.07 -10.79
CA GLY A 68 -9.12 -21.06 -9.43
C GLY A 68 -7.59 -21.11 -9.29
N PRO A 69 -6.91 -22.05 -9.94
CA PRO A 69 -5.44 -22.11 -9.86
C PRO A 69 -4.78 -20.84 -10.39
N ALA A 70 -5.30 -20.24 -11.47
CA ALA A 70 -4.73 -19.01 -12.00
C ALA A 70 -4.95 -17.85 -11.05
N VAL A 71 -6.12 -17.80 -10.38
CA VAL A 71 -6.38 -16.77 -9.36
C VAL A 71 -5.39 -16.89 -8.21
N GLU A 72 -5.15 -18.12 -7.73
CA GLU A 72 -4.21 -18.32 -6.64
C GLU A 72 -2.79 -17.95 -7.02
N ALA A 73 -2.38 -18.26 -8.24
CA ALA A 73 -1.06 -17.87 -8.72
C ALA A 73 -0.91 -16.36 -8.77
N ALA A 74 -1.96 -15.66 -9.23
CA ALA A 74 -1.92 -14.20 -9.28
C ALA A 74 -1.89 -13.60 -7.88
N ARG A 75 -2.66 -14.16 -6.93
CA ARG A 75 -2.62 -13.69 -5.54
C ARG A 75 -1.25 -13.89 -4.92
N SER A 76 -0.61 -15.03 -5.19
CA SER A 76 0.75 -15.27 -4.71
C SER A 76 1.72 -14.25 -5.28
N ALA A 77 1.59 -13.90 -6.56
CA ALA A 77 2.46 -12.91 -7.18
C ALA A 77 2.28 -11.54 -6.54
N VAL A 78 1.04 -11.16 -6.21
CA VAL A 78 0.77 -9.92 -5.50
C VAL A 78 1.45 -9.93 -4.12
N ASP A 79 1.32 -11.06 -3.40
CA ASP A 79 1.89 -11.17 -2.07
C ASP A 79 3.42 -11.07 -2.11
N VAL A 80 4.05 -11.76 -3.06
CA VAL A 80 5.51 -11.72 -3.21
C VAL A 80 5.98 -10.29 -3.45
N ALA A 81 5.31 -9.57 -4.36
CA ALA A 81 5.70 -8.21 -4.68
C ALA A 81 5.52 -7.29 -3.47
N LYS A 82 4.42 -7.43 -2.74
CA LYS A 82 4.20 -6.60 -1.57
C LYS A 82 5.21 -6.87 -0.46
N ARG A 83 5.59 -8.13 -0.27
CA ARG A 83 6.62 -8.46 0.70
C ARG A 83 7.97 -7.88 0.32
N ALA A 84 8.30 -7.93 -0.97
CA ALA A 84 9.56 -7.35 -1.44
C ALA A 84 9.60 -5.84 -1.23
N LEU A 85 8.44 -5.18 -1.36
CA LEU A 85 8.35 -3.74 -1.17
C LEU A 85 8.27 -3.33 0.30
N GLY A 86 8.14 -4.29 1.21
CA GLY A 86 8.03 -4.00 2.63
C GLY A 86 6.62 -3.68 3.09
N GLU A 87 5.64 -3.86 2.24
CA GLU A 87 4.24 -3.56 2.57
C GLU A 87 3.55 -4.72 3.27
N ARG A 88 4.18 -5.90 3.30
CA ARG A 88 3.70 -7.09 4.00
C ARG A 88 4.88 -7.82 4.60
N GLY A 89 4.57 -8.76 5.50
CA GLY A 89 5.58 -9.55 6.15
C GLY A 89 6.28 -8.77 7.24
N PRO A 90 7.55 -9.08 7.53
CA PRO A 90 8.26 -8.37 8.60
C PRO A 90 8.30 -6.88 8.34
N VAL A 91 8.18 -6.10 9.43
CA VAL A 91 8.24 -4.64 9.29
C VAL A 91 9.63 -4.22 8.83
N TRP A 92 9.70 -3.09 8.13
CA TRP A 92 10.97 -2.61 7.60
C TRP A 92 11.71 -1.70 8.58
N TRP A 93 11.08 -1.30 9.67
CA TRP A 93 11.76 -0.46 10.67
C TRP A 93 12.38 -1.35 11.73
N THR A 94 13.32 -0.77 12.50
CA THR A 94 14.14 -1.55 13.42
C THR A 94 14.10 -1.01 14.84
N ASP A 95 13.16 -0.13 15.18
CA ASP A 95 13.06 0.49 16.49
C ASP A 95 12.16 -0.29 17.45
N GLY A 96 11.68 -1.46 17.05
CA GLY A 96 10.87 -2.31 17.91
C GLY A 96 9.39 -1.99 17.91
N GLU A 97 8.94 -0.98 17.17
CA GLU A 97 7.53 -0.66 17.12
C GLU A 97 6.73 -1.76 16.44
N PRO A 98 5.56 -2.09 16.99
CA PRO A 98 4.77 -3.19 16.43
C PRO A 98 4.17 -2.86 15.07
N ASP A 99 3.76 -3.90 14.37
CA ASP A 99 3.09 -3.76 13.08
C ASP A 99 1.60 -3.49 13.33
N LEU A 100 1.14 -2.31 12.92
CA LEU A 100 -0.25 -1.91 13.08
C LEU A 100 -1.00 -1.95 11.75
N ASN A 101 -0.44 -2.63 10.75
CA ASN A 101 -1.03 -2.71 9.42
C ASN A 101 -2.46 -3.26 9.51
N ARG A 102 -3.38 -2.58 8.83
CA ARG A 102 -4.81 -2.92 8.75
C ARG A 102 -5.61 -2.60 10.00
N ARG A 103 -5.01 -2.09 11.05
CA ARG A 103 -5.76 -1.69 12.23
C ARG A 103 -6.49 -0.39 11.98
N MET A 104 -7.62 -0.22 12.67
CA MET A 104 -8.31 1.07 12.63
C MET A 104 -7.41 2.11 13.28
N VAL A 105 -7.26 3.26 12.64
CA VAL A 105 -6.37 4.31 13.15
C VAL A 105 -6.79 4.76 14.54
N THR A 106 -8.10 4.76 14.83
CA THR A 106 -8.61 5.18 16.12
C THR A 106 -8.32 4.17 17.23
N ALA A 107 -7.88 2.97 16.87
CA ALA A 107 -7.49 1.96 17.86
C ALA A 107 -5.98 1.98 18.12
N THR A 108 -5.27 2.98 17.63
CA THR A 108 -3.81 3.07 17.74
C THR A 108 -3.41 4.42 18.33
N SER A 109 -2.11 4.59 18.56
CA SER A 109 -1.58 5.85 19.07
C SER A 109 -1.71 7.00 18.07
N TYR A 110 -2.08 6.70 16.81
CA TYR A 110 -2.29 7.76 15.82
C TYR A 110 -3.69 8.37 15.89
N LYS A 111 -4.51 7.92 16.83
CA LYS A 111 -5.90 8.38 16.93
C LYS A 111 -5.99 9.91 17.02
N ASP A 112 -5.24 10.51 17.94
CA ASP A 112 -5.33 11.96 18.15
C ASP A 112 -4.89 12.73 16.91
N TRP A 113 -3.83 12.27 16.27
CA TRP A 113 -3.35 12.87 15.03
C TRP A 113 -4.42 12.81 13.95
N TYR A 114 -5.05 11.65 13.81
CA TYR A 114 -6.08 11.45 12.78
C TYR A 114 -7.30 12.31 13.03
N GLU A 115 -7.74 12.38 14.28
CA GLU A 115 -8.91 13.19 14.64
C GLU A 115 -8.63 14.66 14.42
N ALA A 116 -7.41 15.11 14.64
CA ALA A 116 -7.04 16.49 14.37
C ALA A 116 -7.16 16.83 12.89
N LEU A 117 -6.86 15.87 12.01
CA LEU A 117 -7.03 16.07 10.58
C LEU A 117 -8.50 16.26 10.21
N GLN A 118 -9.38 15.49 10.85
CA GLN A 118 -10.80 15.60 10.58
C GLN A 118 -11.34 16.99 10.97
N ILE A 119 -10.86 17.50 12.08
CA ILE A 119 -11.29 18.80 12.57
C ILE A 119 -10.86 19.92 11.63
N ARG A 120 -9.70 19.77 10.99
CA ARG A 120 -9.16 20.81 10.11
C ARG A 120 -9.93 20.95 8.81
N GLU A 121 -10.76 19.98 8.51
CA GLU A 121 -11.59 20.08 7.34
C GLU A 121 -12.81 20.93 7.63
#